data_da97e15435b94eb790c9fcf5fb7d776b
#
_entry.id   da97e15435b94eb790c9fcf5fb7d776b
#
_cell.length_a   1.000
_cell.length_b   1.000
_cell.length_c   1.000
_cell.angle_alpha   90.00
_cell.angle_beta   90.00
_cell.angle_gamma   90.00
#
_symmetry.space_group_name_H-M   'P 1'
#
loop_
_entity.id
_entity.type
_entity.pdbx_description
1 polymer ?
#
loop_
_entity_poly.entity_id
_entity_poly.type
_entity_poly.pdbx_seq_one_letter_code
_entity_poly.pdbx_strand_id
1 'polypeptide(L)'
;METLILGKGYVGTHLYNHFNGSADIISKSELNYHDEETLYNFLLETDIKTVISTVGFTGKPNVDQCEEEKEECFKLNVIVPKIIENVCKALDINLIHISSGCIYTGYDKIYTEEDTPNFGFYERSSSFYSNTKHLSELILDSNYTNIIRIRMPIESKLTDKNLLTKLLKYDNIIDYANSKTDLKRLCEFVETVKDNFKSGIYNAVHSSALTTREVVKILKEYNLINENWKFVPYEVLKIKANRSNCVLSNEKALRDFDFDFGDEEYYIKLNASLIEREKGWEKK
;
A
#
# COMPACT_ATOMS: atom_id res chain seq x y z
N MET A 1 -24.09 -4.39 -8.30
CA MET A 1 -23.35 -3.48 -7.39
C MET A 1 -22.58 -2.48 -8.22
N GLU A 2 -22.37 -1.26 -7.71
CA GLU A 2 -21.72 -0.20 -8.51
C GLU A 2 -20.20 -0.11 -8.30
N THR A 3 -19.63 -0.93 -7.41
CA THR A 3 -18.20 -0.92 -7.08
C THR A 3 -17.59 -2.29 -7.29
N LEU A 4 -16.47 -2.34 -8.03
CA LEU A 4 -15.70 -3.56 -8.28
C LEU A 4 -14.25 -3.40 -7.79
N ILE A 5 -13.79 -4.35 -6.97
CA ILE A 5 -12.41 -4.45 -6.53
C ILE A 5 -11.70 -5.50 -7.40
N LEU A 6 -10.64 -5.09 -8.11
CA LEU A 6 -9.77 -5.99 -8.85
C LEU A 6 -8.55 -6.37 -8.02
N GLY A 7 -8.42 -7.68 -7.74
CA GLY A 7 -7.33 -8.27 -6.96
C GLY A 7 -7.73 -8.72 -5.56
N LYS A 8 -7.83 -10.04 -5.33
CA LYS A 8 -8.08 -10.68 -4.02
C LYS A 8 -6.80 -10.82 -3.17
N GLY A 9 -5.94 -9.77 -3.21
CA GLY A 9 -4.74 -9.68 -2.39
C GLY A 9 -4.99 -9.12 -0.98
N TYR A 10 -3.91 -8.79 -0.29
CA TYR A 10 -3.95 -8.27 1.08
C TYR A 10 -4.83 -7.02 1.22
N VAL A 11 -4.59 -5.99 0.42
CA VAL A 11 -5.37 -4.74 0.45
C VAL A 11 -6.80 -4.95 -0.07
N GLY A 12 -6.95 -5.66 -1.20
CA GLY A 12 -8.28 -5.89 -1.79
C GLY A 12 -9.23 -6.63 -0.86
N THR A 13 -8.73 -7.62 -0.12
CA THR A 13 -9.54 -8.36 0.87
C THR A 13 -9.96 -7.47 2.04
N HIS A 14 -9.10 -6.54 2.50
CA HIS A 14 -9.48 -5.58 3.54
C HIS A 14 -10.56 -4.62 3.07
N LEU A 15 -10.44 -4.08 1.86
CA LEU A 15 -11.47 -3.23 1.25
C LEU A 15 -12.80 -3.97 1.08
N TYR A 16 -12.78 -5.20 0.57
CA TYR A 16 -13.98 -6.00 0.40
C TYR A 16 -14.71 -6.23 1.73
N ASN A 17 -13.96 -6.58 2.78
CA ASN A 17 -14.53 -6.76 4.12
C ASN A 17 -15.07 -5.44 4.70
N HIS A 18 -14.41 -4.33 4.45
CA HIS A 18 -14.84 -3.00 4.88
C HIS A 18 -16.17 -2.60 4.21
N PHE A 19 -16.28 -2.79 2.90
CA PHE A 19 -17.50 -2.49 2.14
C PHE A 19 -18.69 -3.39 2.47
N ASN A 20 -18.48 -4.49 3.18
CA ASN A 20 -19.51 -5.35 3.78
C ASN A 20 -20.73 -5.61 2.87
N GLY A 21 -20.47 -6.05 1.64
CA GLY A 21 -21.51 -6.41 0.67
C GLY A 21 -21.94 -5.25 -0.25
N SER A 22 -21.35 -4.06 -0.17
CA SER A 22 -21.59 -2.95 -1.11
C SER A 22 -20.62 -2.90 -2.28
N ALA A 23 -19.64 -3.81 -2.36
CA ALA A 23 -18.71 -3.97 -3.45
C ALA A 23 -18.50 -5.44 -3.81
N ASP A 24 -18.23 -5.72 -5.08
CA ASP A 24 -17.74 -7.02 -5.53
C ASP A 24 -16.21 -7.06 -5.54
N ILE A 25 -15.65 -8.27 -5.41
CA ILE A 25 -14.21 -8.48 -5.55
C ILE A 25 -13.93 -9.64 -6.49
N ILE A 26 -13.03 -9.45 -7.46
CA ILE A 26 -12.69 -10.44 -8.48
C ILE A 26 -11.18 -10.67 -8.53
N SER A 27 -10.78 -11.94 -8.59
CA SER A 27 -9.40 -12.37 -8.84
C SER A 27 -9.14 -12.57 -10.34
N LYS A 28 -7.86 -12.62 -10.75
CA LYS A 28 -7.48 -12.95 -12.13
C LYS A 28 -8.00 -14.32 -12.60
N SER A 29 -8.16 -15.29 -11.70
CA SER A 29 -8.67 -16.63 -12.05
C SER A 29 -10.17 -16.64 -12.33
N GLU A 30 -10.91 -15.65 -11.83
CA GLU A 30 -12.36 -15.49 -12.08
C GLU A 30 -12.63 -14.63 -13.32
N LEU A 31 -11.81 -13.59 -13.54
CA LEU A 31 -11.86 -12.73 -14.72
C LEU A 31 -10.44 -12.38 -15.14
N ASN A 32 -10.07 -12.65 -16.40
CA ASN A 32 -8.74 -12.28 -16.88
C ASN A 32 -8.65 -10.76 -17.20
N TYR A 33 -8.70 -9.92 -16.17
CA TYR A 33 -8.56 -8.47 -16.30
C TYR A 33 -7.12 -8.02 -16.70
N HIS A 34 -6.22 -8.95 -17.06
CA HIS A 34 -4.95 -8.65 -17.74
C HIS A 34 -5.11 -8.57 -19.25
N ASP A 35 -6.26 -8.95 -19.76
CA ASP A 35 -6.67 -8.84 -21.17
C ASP A 35 -7.70 -7.72 -21.29
N GLU A 36 -7.39 -6.74 -22.15
CA GLU A 36 -8.17 -5.52 -22.27
C GLU A 36 -9.58 -5.79 -22.79
N GLU A 37 -9.72 -6.67 -23.80
CA GLU A 37 -11.01 -7.02 -24.40
C GLU A 37 -11.90 -7.78 -23.41
N THR A 38 -11.32 -8.72 -22.67
CA THR A 38 -12.03 -9.48 -21.62
C THR A 38 -12.58 -8.55 -20.53
N LEU A 39 -11.75 -7.61 -20.05
CA LEU A 39 -12.16 -6.66 -19.02
C LEU A 39 -13.21 -5.67 -19.56
N TYR A 40 -13.03 -5.17 -20.78
CA TYR A 40 -13.97 -4.26 -21.43
C TYR A 40 -15.35 -4.88 -21.57
N ASN A 41 -15.43 -6.08 -22.16
CA ASN A 41 -16.70 -6.78 -22.37
C ASN A 41 -17.40 -7.08 -21.03
N PHE A 42 -16.67 -7.49 -20.01
CA PHE A 42 -17.22 -7.71 -18.67
C PHE A 42 -17.82 -6.43 -18.09
N LEU A 43 -17.07 -5.32 -18.09
CA LEU A 43 -17.56 -4.06 -17.50
C LEU A 43 -18.69 -3.44 -18.29
N LEU A 44 -18.71 -3.61 -19.60
CA LEU A 44 -19.79 -3.11 -20.49
C LEU A 44 -21.16 -3.72 -20.15
N GLU A 45 -21.17 -4.97 -19.67
CA GLU A 45 -22.40 -5.71 -19.30
C GLU A 45 -22.82 -5.50 -17.83
N THR A 46 -22.15 -4.58 -17.10
CA THR A 46 -22.40 -4.32 -15.69
C THR A 46 -22.78 -2.87 -15.39
N ASP A 47 -23.38 -2.62 -14.23
CA ASP A 47 -23.66 -1.26 -13.73
C ASP A 47 -22.52 -0.71 -12.86
N ILE A 48 -21.27 -1.18 -13.04
CA ILE A 48 -20.12 -0.71 -12.28
C ILE A 48 -19.82 0.76 -12.60
N LYS A 49 -19.73 1.58 -11.56
CA LYS A 49 -19.39 3.02 -11.65
C LYS A 49 -17.98 3.32 -11.14
N THR A 50 -17.45 2.44 -10.27
CA THR A 50 -16.12 2.60 -9.69
C THR A 50 -15.38 1.27 -9.71
N VAL A 51 -14.18 1.28 -10.27
CA VAL A 51 -13.20 0.18 -10.18
C VAL A 51 -12.12 0.58 -9.18
N ILE A 52 -11.85 -0.30 -8.21
CA ILE A 52 -10.74 -0.16 -7.26
C ILE A 52 -9.68 -1.20 -7.63
N SER A 53 -8.59 -0.77 -8.21
CA SER A 53 -7.48 -1.65 -8.59
C SER A 53 -6.49 -1.80 -7.43
N THR A 54 -6.42 -3.00 -6.85
CA THR A 54 -5.41 -3.39 -5.87
C THR A 54 -4.37 -4.33 -6.48
N VAL A 55 -4.33 -4.39 -7.80
CA VAL A 55 -3.42 -5.25 -8.55
C VAL A 55 -1.98 -4.76 -8.38
N GLY A 56 -1.08 -5.69 -8.12
CA GLY A 56 0.33 -5.40 -8.01
C GLY A 56 1.15 -6.60 -7.53
N PHE A 57 2.45 -6.53 -7.75
CA PHE A 57 3.41 -7.53 -7.36
C PHE A 57 4.43 -6.96 -6.39
N THR A 58 4.52 -7.53 -5.20
CA THR A 58 5.49 -7.17 -4.16
C THR A 58 6.45 -8.31 -3.82
N GLY A 59 6.36 -9.43 -4.56
CA GLY A 59 7.10 -10.65 -4.29
C GLY A 59 6.71 -11.38 -2.99
N LYS A 60 7.29 -12.55 -2.79
CA LYS A 60 7.21 -13.35 -1.57
C LYS A 60 8.61 -13.88 -1.23
N PRO A 61 9.11 -13.72 -0.01
CA PRO A 61 8.45 -13.12 1.18
C PRO A 61 8.40 -11.58 1.17
N ASN A 62 9.17 -10.91 0.30
CA ASN A 62 9.27 -9.46 0.23
C ASN A 62 9.71 -8.99 -1.17
N VAL A 63 10.01 -7.69 -1.32
CA VAL A 63 10.37 -7.05 -2.61
C VAL A 63 11.70 -7.53 -3.21
N ASP A 64 12.52 -8.30 -2.51
CA ASP A 64 13.72 -8.92 -3.08
C ASP A 64 13.38 -9.86 -4.25
N GLN A 65 12.18 -10.48 -4.22
CA GLN A 65 11.70 -11.31 -5.31
C GLN A 65 11.46 -10.51 -6.61
N CYS A 66 11.18 -9.21 -6.51
CA CYS A 66 11.02 -8.36 -7.70
C CYS A 66 12.33 -8.20 -8.50
N GLU A 67 13.50 -8.41 -7.86
CA GLU A 67 14.79 -8.42 -8.56
C GLU A 67 15.00 -9.71 -9.37
N GLU A 68 14.30 -10.77 -9.04
CA GLU A 68 14.36 -12.08 -9.70
C GLU A 68 13.22 -12.25 -10.72
N GLU A 69 12.00 -11.88 -10.36
CA GLU A 69 10.80 -12.02 -11.18
C GLU A 69 10.42 -10.69 -11.85
N LYS A 70 11.38 -10.10 -12.59
CA LYS A 70 11.23 -8.77 -13.19
C LYS A 70 10.08 -8.67 -14.18
N GLU A 71 9.88 -9.70 -14.98
CA GLU A 71 8.81 -9.74 -15.98
C GLU A 71 7.43 -9.68 -15.32
N GLU A 72 7.17 -10.53 -14.33
CA GLU A 72 5.89 -10.54 -13.61
C GLU A 72 5.70 -9.26 -12.79
N CYS A 73 6.77 -8.76 -12.16
CA CYS A 73 6.74 -7.50 -11.44
C CYS A 73 6.39 -6.32 -12.37
N PHE A 74 7.01 -6.24 -13.55
CA PHE A 74 6.71 -5.21 -14.54
C PHE A 74 5.28 -5.34 -15.06
N LYS A 75 4.86 -6.54 -15.43
CA LYS A 75 3.52 -6.81 -15.93
C LYS A 75 2.44 -6.36 -14.94
N LEU A 76 2.54 -6.81 -13.68
CA LEU A 76 1.52 -6.56 -12.67
C LEU A 76 1.56 -5.14 -12.09
N ASN A 77 2.71 -4.50 -12.08
CA ASN A 77 2.82 -3.15 -11.53
C ASN A 77 2.68 -2.05 -12.58
N VAL A 78 2.87 -2.35 -13.88
CA VAL A 78 2.91 -1.33 -14.95
C VAL A 78 1.85 -1.60 -16.01
N ILE A 79 1.91 -2.76 -16.66
CA ILE A 79 1.06 -3.05 -17.83
C ILE A 79 -0.40 -3.21 -17.40
N VAL A 80 -0.69 -4.06 -16.40
CA VAL A 80 -2.07 -4.34 -15.99
C VAL A 80 -2.78 -3.10 -15.43
N PRO A 81 -2.19 -2.25 -14.58
CA PRO A 81 -2.81 -0.98 -14.19
C PRO A 81 -3.19 -0.10 -15.39
N LYS A 82 -2.34 -0.05 -16.44
CA LYS A 82 -2.63 0.74 -17.66
C LYS A 82 -3.78 0.16 -18.48
N ILE A 83 -3.85 -1.16 -18.59
CA ILE A 83 -4.99 -1.84 -19.23
C ILE A 83 -6.29 -1.48 -18.49
N ILE A 84 -6.30 -1.60 -17.16
CA ILE A 84 -7.47 -1.26 -16.36
C ILE A 84 -7.88 0.21 -16.57
N GLU A 85 -6.91 1.13 -16.57
CA GLU A 85 -7.19 2.55 -16.81
C GLU A 85 -7.81 2.80 -18.20
N ASN A 86 -7.24 2.19 -19.25
CA ASN A 86 -7.74 2.34 -20.62
C ASN A 86 -9.22 1.91 -20.71
N VAL A 87 -9.55 0.74 -20.14
CA VAL A 87 -10.91 0.22 -20.13
C VAL A 87 -11.86 1.11 -19.34
N CYS A 88 -11.45 1.54 -18.13
CA CYS A 88 -12.25 2.44 -17.31
C CYS A 88 -12.51 3.77 -18.03
N LYS A 89 -11.51 4.34 -18.69
CA LYS A 89 -11.66 5.57 -19.50
C LYS A 89 -12.64 5.38 -20.67
N ALA A 90 -12.55 4.25 -21.36
CA ALA A 90 -13.42 3.97 -22.50
C ALA A 90 -14.90 3.83 -22.11
N LEU A 91 -15.19 3.42 -20.86
CA LEU A 91 -16.52 3.19 -20.32
C LEU A 91 -17.00 4.28 -19.33
N ASP A 92 -16.22 5.35 -19.16
CA ASP A 92 -16.51 6.44 -18.21
C ASP A 92 -16.72 5.95 -16.76
N ILE A 93 -15.86 5.02 -16.30
CA ILE A 93 -15.89 4.39 -14.98
C ILE A 93 -14.77 4.99 -14.12
N ASN A 94 -15.06 5.50 -12.93
CA ASN A 94 -14.07 6.01 -11.97
C ASN A 94 -13.04 4.93 -11.62
N LEU A 95 -11.75 5.27 -11.67
CA LEU A 95 -10.66 4.39 -11.28
C LEU A 95 -9.93 4.89 -10.05
N ILE A 96 -9.88 4.05 -9.01
CA ILE A 96 -9.01 4.21 -7.84
C ILE A 96 -7.91 3.16 -7.93
N HIS A 97 -6.64 3.57 -8.01
CA HIS A 97 -5.50 2.66 -8.09
C HIS A 97 -4.63 2.71 -6.85
N ILE A 98 -4.41 1.56 -6.19
CA ILE A 98 -3.53 1.46 -5.03
C ILE A 98 -2.08 1.33 -5.49
N SER A 99 -1.31 2.39 -5.27
CA SER A 99 0.11 2.51 -5.58
C SER A 99 0.98 2.41 -4.31
N SER A 100 2.23 2.85 -4.38
CA SER A 100 3.18 2.79 -3.28
C SER A 100 4.04 4.03 -3.19
N GLY A 101 4.18 4.60 -2.00
CA GLY A 101 5.14 5.67 -1.72
C GLY A 101 6.60 5.22 -1.62
N CYS A 102 6.93 3.96 -1.97
CA CYS A 102 8.32 3.47 -2.01
C CYS A 102 9.12 4.01 -3.21
N ILE A 103 8.85 5.22 -3.64
CA ILE A 103 9.51 5.92 -4.74
C ILE A 103 10.31 7.14 -4.28
N TYR A 104 10.42 7.31 -2.97
CA TYR A 104 11.23 8.35 -2.32
C TYR A 104 12.23 7.74 -1.35
N THR A 105 13.36 8.44 -1.12
CA THR A 105 14.34 8.10 -0.09
C THR A 105 15.04 9.38 0.41
N GLY A 106 15.45 9.36 1.69
CA GLY A 106 16.11 10.49 2.34
C GLY A 106 15.20 11.21 3.36
N TYR A 107 15.81 12.11 4.14
CA TYR A 107 15.19 12.86 5.24
C TYR A 107 15.48 14.35 5.19
N ASP A 108 15.91 14.86 4.05
CA ASP A 108 16.13 16.28 3.79
C ASP A 108 14.82 17.08 3.80
N LYS A 109 13.70 16.40 3.59
CA LYS A 109 12.36 16.94 3.67
C LYS A 109 11.31 15.86 3.94
N ILE A 110 10.08 16.27 4.25
CA ILE A 110 8.88 15.44 4.16
C ILE A 110 8.38 15.53 2.71
N TYR A 111 8.27 14.38 2.02
CA TYR A 111 7.90 14.33 0.61
C TYR A 111 6.38 14.47 0.43
N THR A 112 6.00 15.31 -0.51
CA THR A 112 4.61 15.55 -0.93
C THR A 112 4.31 14.85 -2.25
N GLU A 113 3.07 14.92 -2.70
CA GLU A 113 2.66 14.39 -4.00
C GLU A 113 3.22 15.19 -5.18
N GLU A 114 3.63 16.43 -4.94
CA GLU A 114 4.20 17.35 -5.94
C GLU A 114 5.72 17.16 -6.12
N ASP A 115 6.36 16.41 -5.23
CA ASP A 115 7.78 16.17 -5.31
C ASP A 115 8.12 15.15 -6.39
N THR A 116 9.19 15.41 -7.13
CA THR A 116 9.74 14.44 -8.07
C THR A 116 10.31 13.24 -7.33
N PRO A 117 9.89 12.00 -7.65
CA PRO A 117 10.45 10.80 -7.05
C PRO A 117 11.97 10.70 -7.25
N ASN A 118 12.70 10.45 -6.16
CA ASN A 118 14.15 10.31 -6.12
C ASN A 118 14.62 8.88 -5.79
N PHE A 119 13.70 7.91 -5.80
CA PHE A 119 13.98 6.50 -5.62
C PHE A 119 13.06 5.67 -6.53
N GLY A 120 13.20 5.84 -7.84
CA GLY A 120 12.29 5.26 -8.83
C GLY A 120 12.98 5.07 -10.19
N PHE A 121 12.21 5.06 -11.26
CA PHE A 121 12.61 4.62 -12.58
C PHE A 121 13.87 5.27 -13.14
N TYR A 122 14.14 6.53 -12.80
CA TYR A 122 15.35 7.24 -13.29
C TYR A 122 16.57 7.06 -12.38
N GLU A 123 16.43 6.38 -11.23
CA GLU A 123 17.49 6.26 -10.23
C GLU A 123 18.10 4.86 -10.23
N ARG A 124 19.41 4.78 -10.50
CA ARG A 124 20.14 3.50 -10.56
C ARG A 124 20.21 2.74 -9.22
N SER A 125 20.14 3.46 -8.12
CA SER A 125 20.21 2.90 -6.75
C SER A 125 18.88 2.36 -6.24
N SER A 126 17.78 2.59 -6.97
CA SER A 126 16.46 2.13 -6.55
C SER A 126 16.24 0.64 -6.79
N SER A 127 15.24 0.05 -6.11
CA SER A 127 14.84 -1.33 -6.36
C SER A 127 14.00 -1.45 -7.65
N PHE A 128 13.99 -2.63 -8.25
CA PHE A 128 13.14 -2.89 -9.41
C PHE A 128 11.65 -2.67 -9.08
N TYR A 129 11.23 -3.04 -7.86
CA TYR A 129 9.88 -2.73 -7.38
C TYR A 129 9.58 -1.22 -7.42
N SER A 130 10.46 -0.40 -6.85
CA SER A 130 10.28 1.06 -6.85
C SER A 130 10.28 1.64 -8.26
N ASN A 131 11.12 1.11 -9.15
CA ASN A 131 11.14 1.48 -10.56
C ASN A 131 9.80 1.21 -11.23
N THR A 132 9.21 0.03 -11.01
CA THR A 132 7.91 -0.32 -11.61
C THR A 132 6.77 0.52 -11.02
N LYS A 133 6.78 0.84 -9.73
CA LYS A 133 5.76 1.70 -9.12
C LYS A 133 5.84 3.14 -9.62
N HIS A 134 7.05 3.70 -9.73
CA HIS A 134 7.22 5.04 -10.31
C HIS A 134 6.81 5.06 -11.80
N LEU A 135 7.25 4.07 -12.58
CA LEU A 135 6.87 3.98 -14.00
C LEU A 135 5.34 3.85 -14.18
N SER A 136 4.66 3.08 -13.32
CA SER A 136 3.20 3.01 -13.31
C SER A 136 2.57 4.40 -13.17
N GLU A 137 3.03 5.21 -12.22
CA GLU A 137 2.50 6.56 -12.02
C GLU A 137 2.85 7.52 -13.17
N LEU A 138 3.96 7.31 -13.88
CA LEU A 138 4.30 8.10 -15.08
C LEU A 138 3.40 7.81 -16.28
N ILE A 139 2.85 6.61 -16.41
CA ILE A 139 2.01 6.21 -17.54
C ILE A 139 0.51 6.31 -17.25
N LEU A 140 0.11 6.25 -15.98
CA LEU A 140 -1.28 6.50 -15.58
C LEU A 140 -1.57 8.00 -15.66
N ASP A 141 -2.78 8.33 -16.04
CA ASP A 141 -3.25 9.71 -16.10
C ASP A 141 -3.85 10.16 -14.77
N SER A 142 -3.07 10.90 -14.00
CA SER A 142 -3.52 11.42 -12.71
C SER A 142 -4.62 12.50 -12.80
N ASN A 143 -4.94 12.99 -14.01
CA ASN A 143 -6.12 13.84 -14.21
C ASN A 143 -7.42 13.03 -14.34
N TYR A 144 -7.31 11.73 -14.52
CA TYR A 144 -8.43 10.81 -14.61
C TYR A 144 -8.47 9.85 -13.43
N THR A 145 -7.35 9.21 -13.11
CA THR A 145 -7.22 8.17 -12.08
C THR A 145 -6.96 8.80 -10.70
N ASN A 146 -7.62 8.30 -9.66
CA ASN A 146 -7.21 8.54 -8.29
C ASN A 146 -6.14 7.51 -7.92
N ILE A 147 -4.91 7.96 -7.65
CA ILE A 147 -3.75 7.11 -7.31
C ILE A 147 -3.44 7.26 -5.83
N ILE A 148 -3.60 6.19 -5.05
CA ILE A 148 -3.38 6.19 -3.61
C ILE A 148 -2.06 5.48 -3.30
N ARG A 149 -1.07 6.23 -2.81
CA ARG A 149 0.23 5.71 -2.35
C ARG A 149 0.14 5.25 -0.92
N ILE A 150 0.32 3.96 -0.68
CA ILE A 150 0.43 3.38 0.66
C ILE A 150 1.88 3.09 1.03
N ARG A 151 2.20 3.00 2.33
CA ARG A 151 3.53 2.61 2.84
C ARG A 151 3.41 1.69 4.03
N MET A 152 4.27 0.66 4.05
CA MET A 152 4.46 -0.21 5.22
C MET A 152 3.16 -0.48 5.98
N PRO A 153 2.20 -1.21 5.38
CA PRO A 153 0.87 -1.39 5.96
C PRO A 153 0.93 -2.04 7.34
N ILE A 154 0.09 -1.51 8.25
CA ILE A 154 -0.10 -2.00 9.62
C ILE A 154 -1.56 -2.36 9.85
N GLU A 155 -1.78 -3.36 10.70
CA GLU A 155 -3.10 -3.82 11.16
C GLU A 155 -3.00 -4.59 12.47
N SER A 156 -4.13 -4.89 13.11
CA SER A 156 -4.18 -5.72 14.32
C SER A 156 -4.03 -7.22 14.06
N LYS A 157 -4.23 -7.71 12.83
CA LYS A 157 -4.06 -9.13 12.50
C LYS A 157 -2.61 -9.47 12.18
N LEU A 158 -2.14 -10.60 12.69
CA LEU A 158 -0.77 -11.09 12.46
C LEU A 158 -0.65 -11.80 11.12
N THR A 159 -0.52 -11.03 10.03
CA THR A 159 -0.32 -11.53 8.67
C THR A 159 1.13 -11.27 8.20
N ASP A 160 1.63 -12.05 7.25
CA ASP A 160 3.01 -11.89 6.74
C ASP A 160 3.25 -10.56 6.00
N LYS A 161 2.20 -9.87 5.58
CA LYS A 161 2.29 -8.55 4.94
C LYS A 161 2.29 -7.38 5.94
N ASN A 162 1.78 -7.60 7.15
CA ASN A 162 1.75 -6.60 8.21
C ASN A 162 3.16 -6.31 8.74
N LEU A 163 3.54 -5.01 8.77
CA LEU A 163 4.83 -4.59 9.31
C LEU A 163 5.02 -5.03 10.78
N LEU A 164 3.97 -4.92 11.60
CA LEU A 164 4.07 -5.30 13.02
C LEU A 164 4.42 -6.78 13.16
N THR A 165 3.79 -7.66 12.37
CA THR A 165 4.14 -9.10 12.34
C THR A 165 5.59 -9.34 11.96
N LYS A 166 6.13 -8.59 10.99
CA LYS A 166 7.53 -8.71 10.59
C LYS A 166 8.47 -8.31 11.72
N LEU A 167 8.18 -7.22 12.41
CA LEU A 167 8.98 -6.78 13.56
C LEU A 167 8.97 -7.78 14.71
N LEU A 168 7.87 -8.53 14.89
CA LEU A 168 7.81 -9.60 15.89
C LEU A 168 8.66 -10.84 15.53
N LYS A 169 8.97 -11.03 14.24
CA LYS A 169 9.69 -12.19 13.71
C LYS A 169 11.18 -11.93 13.46
N TYR A 170 11.58 -10.66 13.29
CA TYR A 170 12.95 -10.32 12.89
C TYR A 170 13.88 -10.16 14.10
N ASP A 171 15.06 -10.80 14.04
CA ASP A 171 16.13 -10.63 15.01
C ASP A 171 16.97 -9.38 14.75
N ASN A 172 17.16 -9.03 13.46
CA ASN A 172 17.93 -7.87 13.02
C ASN A 172 17.00 -6.81 12.43
N ILE A 173 17.04 -5.62 12.97
CA ILE A 173 16.15 -4.50 12.62
C ILE A 173 17.00 -3.27 12.30
N ILE A 174 16.64 -2.56 11.25
CA ILE A 174 17.23 -1.23 10.93
C ILE A 174 16.37 -0.13 11.57
N ASP A 175 17.03 0.94 12.00
CA ASP A 175 16.37 2.04 12.71
C ASP A 175 16.21 3.27 11.81
N TYR A 176 15.10 3.31 11.08
CA TYR A 176 14.73 4.42 10.21
C TYR A 176 13.30 4.87 10.48
N ALA A 177 13.05 6.18 10.43
CA ALA A 177 11.71 6.71 10.37
C ALA A 177 11.10 6.41 8.99
N ASN A 178 9.88 5.94 8.98
CA ASN A 178 9.15 5.69 7.74
C ASN A 178 7.66 5.94 7.98
N SER A 179 7.00 6.60 7.06
CA SER A 179 5.55 6.69 7.07
C SER A 179 4.91 5.31 6.98
N LYS A 180 3.79 5.11 7.65
CA LYS A 180 3.01 3.86 7.66
C LYS A 180 1.56 4.13 7.31
N THR A 181 0.90 3.12 6.80
CA THR A 181 -0.52 3.13 6.45
C THR A 181 -1.27 2.13 7.33
N ASP A 182 -2.15 2.59 8.20
CA ASP A 182 -3.11 1.70 8.86
C ASP A 182 -4.17 1.25 7.86
N LEU A 183 -4.42 -0.07 7.74
CA LEU A 183 -5.32 -0.60 6.72
C LEU A 183 -6.80 -0.24 6.96
N LYS A 184 -7.20 -0.04 8.21
CA LYS A 184 -8.56 0.43 8.49
C LYS A 184 -8.74 1.86 7.99
N ARG A 185 -7.76 2.76 8.29
CA ARG A 185 -7.79 4.14 7.80
C ARG A 185 -7.68 4.21 6.28
N LEU A 186 -6.91 3.33 5.66
CA LEU A 186 -6.89 3.20 4.20
C LEU A 186 -8.27 2.88 3.63
N CYS A 187 -8.97 1.89 4.21
CA CYS A 187 -10.30 1.50 3.74
C CYS A 187 -11.31 2.65 3.89
N GLU A 188 -11.30 3.36 5.00
CA GLU A 188 -12.13 4.55 5.24
C GLU A 188 -11.82 5.67 4.23
N PHE A 189 -10.54 5.88 3.91
CA PHE A 189 -10.13 6.87 2.89
C PHE A 189 -10.58 6.47 1.48
N VAL A 190 -10.40 5.21 1.09
CA VAL A 190 -10.87 4.70 -0.22
C VAL A 190 -12.38 4.84 -0.35
N GLU A 191 -13.15 4.61 0.72
CA GLU A 191 -14.59 4.83 0.74
C GLU A 191 -14.93 6.32 0.55
N THR A 192 -14.23 7.22 1.25
CA THR A 192 -14.38 8.67 1.10
C THR A 192 -14.09 9.11 -0.34
N VAL A 193 -13.02 8.60 -0.96
CA VAL A 193 -12.68 8.88 -2.36
C VAL A 193 -13.74 8.34 -3.31
N LYS A 194 -14.25 7.12 -3.08
CA LYS A 194 -15.30 6.51 -3.88
C LYS A 194 -16.58 7.36 -3.87
N ASP A 195 -16.97 7.85 -2.70
CA ASP A 195 -18.20 8.63 -2.53
C ASP A 195 -18.06 10.09 -3.03
N ASN A 196 -16.84 10.63 -3.04
CA ASN A 196 -16.52 11.98 -3.48
C ASN A 196 -15.36 11.95 -4.49
N PHE A 197 -15.54 11.26 -5.62
CA PHE A 197 -14.45 10.98 -6.53
C PHE A 197 -13.73 12.25 -7.00
N LYS A 198 -12.42 12.24 -6.83
CA LYS A 198 -11.49 13.26 -7.31
C LYS A 198 -10.23 12.59 -7.78
N SER A 199 -9.85 12.81 -9.03
CA SER A 199 -8.60 12.30 -9.59
C SER A 199 -7.38 12.98 -8.95
N GLY A 200 -6.21 12.39 -9.08
CA GLY A 200 -4.95 12.91 -8.54
C GLY A 200 -4.15 11.85 -7.80
N ILE A 201 -3.00 12.24 -7.30
CA ILE A 201 -2.13 11.37 -6.50
C ILE A 201 -2.29 11.78 -5.03
N TYR A 202 -2.41 10.80 -4.12
CA TYR A 202 -2.61 11.01 -2.69
C TYR A 202 -1.77 10.05 -1.85
N ASN A 203 -1.06 10.57 -0.86
CA ASN A 203 -0.31 9.77 0.10
C ASN A 203 -1.24 9.34 1.25
N ALA A 204 -1.56 8.06 1.34
CA ALA A 204 -2.39 7.48 2.38
C ALA A 204 -1.52 7.01 3.57
N VAL A 205 -0.99 7.95 4.34
CA VAL A 205 -0.10 7.71 5.47
C VAL A 205 -0.51 8.53 6.68
N HIS A 206 -0.08 8.16 7.88
CA HIS A 206 -0.29 8.96 9.08
C HIS A 206 0.41 10.32 9.01
N SER A 207 -0.05 11.27 9.81
CA SER A 207 0.49 12.65 9.87
C SER A 207 1.86 12.74 10.54
N SER A 208 2.27 11.71 11.28
CA SER A 208 3.59 11.56 11.91
C SER A 208 4.30 10.32 11.38
N ALA A 209 5.60 10.15 11.69
CA ALA A 209 6.36 8.98 11.31
C ALA A 209 7.32 8.57 12.43
N LEU A 210 7.06 7.42 13.04
CA LEU A 210 7.94 6.83 14.05
C LEU A 210 9.12 6.10 13.42
N THR A 211 10.27 6.15 14.10
CA THR A 211 11.39 5.25 13.82
C THR A 211 11.03 3.82 14.15
N THR A 212 11.73 2.85 13.58
CA THR A 212 11.52 1.45 13.92
C THR A 212 11.78 1.18 15.41
N ARG A 213 12.73 1.92 16.02
CA ARG A 213 13.04 1.87 17.46
C ARG A 213 11.84 2.26 18.32
N GLU A 214 11.13 3.32 17.95
CA GLU A 214 9.95 3.78 18.66
C GLU A 214 8.81 2.78 18.54
N VAL A 215 8.58 2.23 17.35
CA VAL A 215 7.59 1.16 17.14
C VAL A 215 7.91 -0.07 18.02
N VAL A 216 9.17 -0.52 18.03
CA VAL A 216 9.59 -1.67 18.84
C VAL A 216 9.42 -1.41 20.34
N LYS A 217 9.68 -0.18 20.82
CA LYS A 217 9.41 0.19 22.22
C LYS A 217 7.92 0.02 22.55
N ILE A 218 7.03 0.52 21.69
CA ILE A 218 5.58 0.36 21.87
C ILE A 218 5.21 -1.12 21.90
N LEU A 219 5.68 -1.94 20.94
CA LEU A 219 5.40 -3.37 20.92
C LEU A 219 5.89 -4.09 22.18
N LYS A 220 6.99 -3.63 22.80
CA LYS A 220 7.50 -4.14 24.07
C LYS A 220 6.58 -3.77 25.25
N GLU A 221 6.04 -2.56 25.30
CA GLU A 221 5.07 -2.12 26.31
C GLU A 221 3.81 -3.02 26.34
N TYR A 222 3.42 -3.58 25.20
CA TYR A 222 2.31 -4.52 25.03
C TYR A 222 2.75 -6.00 25.09
N ASN A 223 3.93 -6.32 25.60
CA ASN A 223 4.46 -7.69 25.76
C ASN A 223 4.45 -8.52 24.45
N LEU A 224 4.56 -7.86 23.29
CA LEU A 224 4.47 -8.51 21.98
C LEU A 224 5.81 -8.96 21.43
N ILE A 225 6.91 -8.31 21.78
CA ILE A 225 8.24 -8.58 21.26
C ILE A 225 9.14 -9.21 22.33
N ASN A 226 9.93 -10.21 21.98
CA ASN A 226 10.94 -10.79 22.86
C ASN A 226 12.23 -9.95 22.87
N GLU A 227 13.19 -10.25 23.76
CA GLU A 227 14.41 -9.43 23.93
C GLU A 227 15.55 -9.76 22.96
N ASN A 228 15.35 -10.69 22.02
CA ASN A 228 16.42 -11.20 21.16
C ASN A 228 16.72 -10.30 19.94
N TRP A 229 15.87 -9.32 19.64
CA TRP A 229 16.07 -8.39 18.55
C TRP A 229 17.18 -7.38 18.84
N LYS A 230 17.89 -6.96 17.80
CA LYS A 230 18.94 -5.93 17.87
C LYS A 230 18.92 -5.03 16.64
N PHE A 231 19.29 -3.76 16.84
CA PHE A 231 19.50 -2.84 15.75
C PHE A 231 20.83 -3.10 15.06
N VAL A 232 20.80 -3.15 13.75
CA VAL A 232 21.98 -3.34 12.91
C VAL A 232 22.08 -2.23 11.87
N PRO A 233 23.29 -1.87 11.41
CA PRO A 233 23.47 -0.99 10.27
C PRO A 233 22.81 -1.59 9.00
N TYR A 234 22.37 -0.71 8.09
CA TYR A 234 21.70 -1.14 6.85
C TYR A 234 22.58 -2.10 6.02
N GLU A 235 23.88 -1.85 5.98
CA GLU A 235 24.88 -2.60 5.20
C GLU A 235 25.04 -4.04 5.68
N VAL A 236 24.63 -4.35 6.90
CA VAL A 236 24.67 -5.73 7.45
C VAL A 236 23.53 -6.59 6.90
N LEU A 237 22.47 -5.97 6.42
CA LEU A 237 21.33 -6.70 5.86
C LEU A 237 21.72 -7.30 4.50
N LYS A 238 21.56 -8.61 4.38
CA LYS A 238 21.72 -9.33 3.10
C LYS A 238 20.42 -9.21 2.29
N ILE A 239 20.17 -8.05 1.70
CA ILE A 239 19.02 -7.73 0.86
C ILE A 239 19.44 -7.59 -0.60
N LYS A 240 18.57 -8.00 -1.54
CA LYS A 240 18.80 -7.85 -2.98
C LYS A 240 18.27 -6.52 -3.50
N ALA A 241 17.08 -6.16 -3.04
CA ALA A 241 16.43 -4.91 -3.40
C ALA A 241 16.76 -3.82 -2.37
N ASN A 242 17.28 -2.68 -2.80
CA ASN A 242 17.44 -1.53 -1.93
C ASN A 242 16.09 -1.08 -1.35
N ARG A 243 16.11 -0.52 -0.15
CA ARG A 243 14.90 -0.07 0.55
C ARG A 243 14.75 1.44 0.51
N SER A 244 13.57 1.86 0.17
CA SER A 244 13.12 3.25 0.34
C SER A 244 12.93 3.54 1.83
N ASN A 245 13.52 4.64 2.31
CA ASN A 245 13.34 5.13 3.67
C ASN A 245 13.05 6.63 3.60
N CYS A 246 11.83 7.03 3.94
CA CYS A 246 11.38 8.42 3.86
C CYS A 246 10.10 8.67 4.67
N VAL A 247 9.79 9.95 4.85
CA VAL A 247 8.53 10.43 5.41
C VAL A 247 7.74 11.15 4.33
N LEU A 248 6.44 10.83 4.21
CA LEU A 248 5.49 11.44 3.28
C LEU A 248 4.50 12.33 4.02
N SER A 249 4.09 13.43 3.38
CA SER A 249 2.97 14.26 3.82
C SER A 249 1.63 13.67 3.34
N ASN A 250 0.59 13.82 4.16
CA ASN A 250 -0.80 13.49 3.83
C ASN A 250 -1.70 14.74 3.75
N GLU A 251 -1.11 15.94 3.76
CA GLU A 251 -1.84 17.21 3.79
C GLU A 251 -2.78 17.38 2.60
N LYS A 252 -2.45 16.78 1.45
CA LYS A 252 -3.31 16.84 0.26
C LYS A 252 -4.61 16.06 0.48
N ALA A 253 -4.57 14.91 1.13
CA ALA A 253 -5.77 14.14 1.48
C ALA A 253 -6.66 14.92 2.47
N LEU A 254 -6.04 15.53 3.48
CA LEU A 254 -6.76 16.39 4.43
C LEU A 254 -7.44 17.59 3.72
N ARG A 255 -6.70 18.30 2.87
CA ARG A 255 -7.20 19.46 2.15
C ARG A 255 -8.35 19.13 1.18
N ASP A 256 -8.19 18.03 0.40
CA ASP A 256 -9.06 17.73 -0.73
C ASP A 256 -10.28 16.90 -0.35
N PHE A 257 -10.22 16.15 0.77
CA PHE A 257 -11.26 15.21 1.23
C PHE A 257 -11.69 15.44 2.69
N ASP A 258 -11.10 16.40 3.40
CA ASP A 258 -11.26 16.58 4.85
C ASP A 258 -10.97 15.28 5.63
N PHE A 259 -9.99 14.51 5.15
CA PHE A 259 -9.65 13.21 5.71
C PHE A 259 -8.31 13.25 6.45
N ASP A 260 -8.38 13.14 7.78
CA ASP A 260 -7.21 13.03 8.65
C ASP A 260 -6.85 11.56 8.90
N PHE A 261 -5.66 11.14 8.48
CA PHE A 261 -5.14 9.81 8.77
C PHE A 261 -4.76 9.61 10.24
N GLY A 262 -4.67 10.67 11.01
CA GLY A 262 -4.35 10.68 12.42
C GLY A 262 -2.86 10.39 12.72
N ASP A 263 -2.54 10.38 14.00
CA ASP A 263 -1.18 10.18 14.52
C ASP A 263 -0.74 8.71 14.46
N GLU A 264 0.48 8.46 13.99
CA GLU A 264 1.00 7.10 13.83
C GLU A 264 1.17 6.36 15.17
N GLU A 265 1.63 7.06 16.21
CA GLU A 265 1.84 6.45 17.52
C GLU A 265 0.52 5.91 18.09
N TYR A 266 -0.55 6.68 17.94
CA TYR A 266 -1.89 6.25 18.36
C TYR A 266 -2.30 4.94 17.68
N TYR A 267 -2.15 4.85 16.35
CA TYR A 267 -2.56 3.64 15.60
C TYR A 267 -1.64 2.44 15.85
N ILE A 268 -0.34 2.66 16.07
CA ILE A 268 0.57 1.57 16.50
C ILE A 268 0.13 1.03 17.86
N LYS A 269 -0.15 1.89 18.83
CA LYS A 269 -0.64 1.48 20.17
C LYS A 269 -1.99 0.77 20.09
N LEU A 270 -2.91 1.27 19.29
CA LEU A 270 -4.21 0.65 19.08
C LEU A 270 -4.05 -0.78 18.51
N ASN A 271 -3.30 -0.94 17.44
CA ASN A 271 -3.05 -2.24 16.82
C ASN A 271 -2.31 -3.20 17.78
N ALA A 272 -1.30 -2.72 18.51
CA ALA A 272 -0.58 -3.51 19.50
C ALA A 272 -1.51 -4.01 20.63
N SER A 273 -2.39 -3.16 21.14
CA SER A 273 -3.39 -3.54 22.15
C SER A 273 -4.35 -4.62 21.65
N LEU A 274 -4.80 -4.54 20.40
CA LEU A 274 -5.68 -5.54 19.81
C LEU A 274 -4.96 -6.89 19.63
N ILE A 275 -3.72 -6.88 19.16
CA ILE A 275 -2.87 -8.09 19.01
C ILE A 275 -2.63 -8.75 20.38
N GLU A 276 -2.34 -7.96 21.43
CA GLU A 276 -2.13 -8.49 22.78
C GLU A 276 -3.37 -9.20 23.30
N ARG A 277 -4.56 -8.61 23.10
CA ARG A 277 -5.84 -9.22 23.49
C ARG A 277 -6.06 -10.55 22.80
N GLU A 278 -5.88 -10.63 21.48
CA GLU A 278 -6.03 -11.88 20.73
C GLU A 278 -5.09 -12.96 21.25
N LYS A 279 -3.80 -12.67 21.47
CA LYS A 279 -2.83 -13.60 22.06
C LYS A 279 -3.20 -14.04 23.50
N GLY A 280 -3.85 -13.17 24.28
CA GLY A 280 -4.33 -13.48 25.62
C GLY A 280 -5.51 -14.46 25.64
N TRP A 281 -6.32 -14.51 24.58
CA TRP A 281 -7.43 -15.44 24.44
C TRP A 281 -6.97 -16.86 24.02
N GLU A 282 -5.92 -16.96 23.21
CA GLU A 282 -5.33 -18.25 22.79
C GLU A 282 -4.59 -18.99 23.93
N LYS A 283 -4.27 -18.31 25.04
CA LYS A 283 -3.59 -18.88 26.21
C LYS A 283 -4.55 -19.35 27.33
N LYS A 284 -5.85 -19.17 27.17
CA LYS A 284 -6.91 -19.67 28.06
C LYS A 284 -7.66 -20.83 27.43
#